data_61ae872c686bfafd2ece52ec2087d809
#
_entry.id   61ae872c686bfafd2ece52ec2087d809
#
_cell.length_a   1.000
_cell.length_b   1.000
_cell.length_c   1.000
_cell.angle_alpha   90.00
_cell.angle_beta   90.00
_cell.angle_gamma   90.00
#
_symmetry.space_group_name_H-M   'P 1'
#
loop_
_entity.id
_entity.type
_entity.pdbx_description
1 polymer ?
#
loop_
_entity_poly.entity_id
_entity_poly.type
_entity_poly.pdbx_seq_one_letter_code
_entity_poly.pdbx_strand_id
1 'polypeptide(L)'
;METGHSLKDVNAGNDIVFGDKKTVENHIHQTNKSRLSSLFEKLNSEFDNKEEIIGLIDDLQRYTVQRDVIGLEQKLLEGNRKDLIDDAIWLKEEYYKKLTKYQLYQSAQKIQAHLLASILERFRNKIYPLIISEADDITVSSAISEEIVRPLVSLIEQEGLEDNILGFSATDIEGMIYYLTGRCHIKWT
;
A
#
# COMPACT_ATOMS: atom_id res chain seq x y z
N MET A 1 -43.55 -59.14 15.72
CA MET A 1 -42.56 -59.76 14.80
C MET A 1 -41.36 -58.84 14.81
N GLU A 2 -40.38 -59.21 15.63
CA GLU A 2 -39.09 -58.47 15.69
C GLU A 2 -38.20 -59.01 14.59
N THR A 3 -37.79 -58.14 13.66
CA THR A 3 -36.76 -58.45 12.67
C THR A 3 -35.40 -58.05 13.24
N GLY A 4 -34.73 -59.03 13.88
CA GLY A 4 -33.36 -58.90 14.32
C GLY A 4 -32.42 -58.87 13.12
N HIS A 5 -31.72 -57.77 12.90
CA HIS A 5 -30.60 -57.69 12.00
C HIS A 5 -29.34 -58.25 12.66
N SER A 6 -28.91 -59.43 12.22
CA SER A 6 -27.63 -60.05 12.60
C SER A 6 -26.49 -59.43 11.81
N LEU A 7 -25.62 -58.69 12.47
CA LEU A 7 -24.36 -58.25 11.95
C LEU A 7 -23.32 -59.38 12.07
N LYS A 8 -23.06 -60.11 11.01
CA LYS A 8 -21.90 -61.00 10.89
C LYS A 8 -20.91 -60.39 9.92
N ASP A 9 -19.68 -60.27 10.40
CA ASP A 9 -18.46 -59.95 9.65
C ASP A 9 -18.39 -58.56 9.03
N VAL A 10 -18.23 -57.54 9.90
CA VAL A 10 -17.74 -56.23 9.49
C VAL A 10 -16.28 -56.12 9.88
N ASN A 11 -15.38 -56.15 8.89
CA ASN A 11 -13.97 -55.92 9.10
C ASN A 11 -13.75 -54.43 9.28
N ALA A 12 -13.29 -54.03 10.47
CA ALA A 12 -13.21 -52.62 10.91
C ALA A 12 -12.10 -51.87 10.21
N GLY A 13 -12.44 -51.15 9.15
CA GLY A 13 -11.56 -50.16 8.51
C GLY A 13 -12.23 -48.82 8.24
N ASN A 14 -13.56 -48.72 8.38
CA ASN A 14 -14.30 -47.48 8.16
C ASN A 14 -15.41 -47.33 9.19
N ASP A 15 -15.59 -46.18 9.72
CA ASP A 15 -16.68 -45.80 10.62
C ASP A 15 -18.04 -46.05 9.97
N ILE A 16 -18.87 -46.90 10.63
CA ILE A 16 -20.26 -47.14 10.20
C ILE A 16 -21.11 -46.02 10.80
N VAL A 17 -21.50 -45.03 9.99
CA VAL A 17 -22.40 -43.95 10.37
C VAL A 17 -23.82 -44.33 9.99
N PHE A 18 -24.68 -44.58 10.98
CA PHE A 18 -26.12 -44.68 10.81
C PHE A 18 -26.76 -43.30 10.88
N GLY A 19 -27.11 -42.72 9.77
CA GLY A 19 -27.70 -41.38 9.63
C GLY A 19 -27.10 -40.60 8.46
N ASP A 20 -27.76 -39.53 8.08
CA ASP A 20 -27.29 -38.65 7.01
C ASP A 20 -25.91 -38.06 7.34
N LYS A 21 -24.90 -38.43 6.59
CA LYS A 21 -23.55 -37.93 6.70
C LYS A 21 -23.56 -36.47 6.23
N LYS A 22 -23.72 -35.51 7.13
CA LYS A 22 -23.42 -34.10 6.83
C LYS A 22 -21.92 -34.00 6.63
N THR A 23 -21.49 -34.05 5.39
CA THR A 23 -20.14 -33.65 5.00
C THR A 23 -20.06 -32.15 5.21
N VAL A 24 -19.45 -31.71 6.30
CA VAL A 24 -19.03 -30.31 6.45
C VAL A 24 -17.81 -30.17 5.56
N GLU A 25 -18.03 -29.75 4.31
CA GLU A 25 -16.94 -29.26 3.49
C GLU A 25 -16.43 -27.97 4.14
N ASN A 26 -15.35 -28.11 4.90
CA ASN A 26 -14.54 -26.94 5.25
C ASN A 26 -13.95 -26.41 3.95
N HIS A 27 -14.67 -25.52 3.27
CA HIS A 27 -14.08 -24.64 2.31
C HIS A 27 -13.08 -23.76 3.06
N ILE A 28 -11.83 -24.24 3.15
CA ILE A 28 -10.70 -23.38 3.44
C ILE A 28 -10.67 -22.44 2.24
N HIS A 29 -11.28 -21.26 2.39
CA HIS A 29 -11.01 -20.14 1.52
C HIS A 29 -9.51 -19.85 1.67
N GLN A 30 -8.71 -20.43 0.79
CA GLN A 30 -7.39 -19.89 0.51
C GLN A 30 -7.66 -18.49 -0.04
N THR A 31 -7.71 -17.50 0.83
CA THR A 31 -7.61 -16.10 0.45
C THR A 31 -6.25 -15.95 -0.22
N ASN A 32 -6.25 -15.89 -1.54
CA ASN A 32 -5.03 -15.61 -2.29
C ASN A 32 -4.47 -14.31 -1.73
N LYS A 33 -3.33 -14.40 -1.03
CA LYS A 33 -2.65 -13.22 -0.48
C LYS A 33 -2.43 -12.23 -1.61
N SER A 34 -2.67 -10.95 -1.32
CA SER A 34 -2.38 -9.91 -2.28
C SER A 34 -0.87 -9.85 -2.56
N ARG A 35 -0.50 -9.27 -3.70
CA ARG A 35 0.91 -9.00 -4.02
C ARG A 35 1.56 -8.09 -2.96
N LEU A 36 0.80 -7.12 -2.45
CA LEU A 36 1.32 -6.17 -1.47
C LEU A 36 1.56 -6.85 -0.12
N SER A 37 0.63 -7.68 0.36
CA SER A 37 0.80 -8.48 1.57
C SER A 37 2.03 -9.39 1.49
N SER A 38 2.22 -10.05 0.35
CA SER A 38 3.40 -10.89 0.11
C SER A 38 4.72 -10.09 0.14
N LEU A 39 4.69 -8.82 -0.29
CA LEU A 39 5.86 -7.94 -0.21
C LEU A 39 6.18 -7.52 1.22
N PHE A 40 5.17 -7.28 2.07
CA PHE A 40 5.38 -6.98 3.49
C PHE A 40 6.00 -8.17 4.24
N GLU A 41 5.48 -9.39 4.00
CA GLU A 41 6.07 -10.60 4.58
C GLU A 41 7.54 -10.80 4.16
N LYS A 42 7.80 -10.60 2.87
CA LYS A 42 9.15 -10.73 2.35
C LYS A 42 10.08 -9.66 2.92
N LEU A 43 9.61 -8.43 3.12
CA LEU A 43 10.38 -7.37 3.74
C LEU A 43 10.82 -7.74 5.16
N ASN A 44 9.92 -8.31 5.97
CA ASN A 44 10.26 -8.77 7.31
C ASN A 44 11.37 -9.82 7.25
N SER A 45 11.28 -10.79 6.33
CA SER A 45 12.32 -11.80 6.12
C SER A 45 13.64 -11.17 5.65
N GLU A 46 13.62 -10.25 4.69
CA GLU A 46 14.82 -9.53 4.21
C GLU A 46 15.49 -8.75 5.35
N PHE A 47 14.68 -8.11 6.22
CA PHE A 47 15.18 -7.32 7.34
C PHE A 47 15.82 -8.19 8.41
N ASP A 48 15.16 -9.28 8.83
CA ASP A 48 15.66 -10.21 9.84
C ASP A 48 16.95 -10.90 9.40
N ASN A 49 17.03 -11.27 8.12
CA ASN A 49 18.17 -11.95 7.52
C ASN A 49 19.26 -10.98 7.03
N LYS A 50 19.03 -9.65 7.09
CA LYS A 50 19.92 -8.62 6.54
C LYS A 50 20.23 -8.83 5.06
N GLU A 51 19.21 -9.20 4.28
CA GLU A 51 19.30 -9.41 2.83
C GLU A 51 19.23 -8.07 2.11
N GLU A 52 20.34 -7.36 2.07
CA GLU A 52 20.45 -6.03 1.48
C GLU A 52 20.84 -6.11 0.00
N ILE A 53 20.37 -5.15 -0.79
CA ILE A 53 20.74 -4.96 -2.19
C ILE A 53 21.48 -3.65 -2.38
N ILE A 54 22.27 -3.58 -3.44
CA ILE A 54 22.98 -2.35 -3.83
C ILE A 54 22.16 -1.61 -4.90
N GLY A 55 21.89 -0.33 -4.65
CA GLY A 55 21.21 0.54 -5.61
C GLY A 55 19.68 0.45 -5.58
N LEU A 56 19.07 1.15 -6.51
CA LEU A 56 17.62 1.23 -6.64
C LEU A 56 17.14 0.32 -7.76
N ILE A 57 16.02 -0.36 -7.53
CA ILE A 57 15.31 -1.09 -8.60
C ILE A 57 14.69 -0.09 -9.59
N ASP A 58 14.56 -0.50 -10.85
CA ASP A 58 14.01 0.36 -11.93
C ASP A 58 12.64 0.93 -11.59
N ASP A 59 11.79 0.14 -10.92
CA ASP A 59 10.45 0.56 -10.53
C ASP A 59 10.45 1.74 -9.56
N LEU A 60 11.39 1.80 -8.62
CA LEU A 60 11.54 2.92 -7.70
C LEU A 60 12.34 4.06 -8.33
N GLN A 61 13.39 3.74 -9.09
CA GLN A 61 14.27 4.71 -9.70
C GLN A 61 13.51 5.73 -10.57
N ARG A 62 12.45 5.29 -11.26
CA ARG A 62 11.60 6.19 -12.08
C ARG A 62 10.98 7.35 -11.30
N TYR A 63 10.76 7.21 -10.00
CA TYR A 63 10.19 8.25 -9.13
C TYR A 63 11.27 9.08 -8.41
N THR A 64 12.52 8.62 -8.40
CA THR A 64 13.63 9.33 -7.75
C THR A 64 14.32 10.31 -8.69
N VAL A 65 14.22 10.10 -10.01
CA VAL A 65 14.80 10.99 -11.03
C VAL A 65 13.99 12.28 -11.10
N GLN A 66 14.67 13.40 -10.97
CA GLN A 66 14.06 14.72 -11.17
C GLN A 66 13.86 14.97 -12.65
N ARG A 67 12.63 15.34 -13.03
CA ARG A 67 12.25 15.53 -14.44
C ARG A 67 12.38 16.97 -14.91
N ASP A 68 12.37 17.93 -13.98
CA ASP A 68 12.38 19.37 -14.31
C ASP A 68 13.17 20.13 -13.23
N VAL A 69 13.45 21.41 -13.51
CA VAL A 69 14.24 22.29 -12.64
C VAL A 69 13.37 22.96 -11.57
N ILE A 70 12.04 23.01 -11.78
CA ILE A 70 11.10 23.67 -10.89
C ILE A 70 10.92 22.83 -9.62
N GLY A 71 11.29 23.40 -8.47
CA GLY A 71 11.20 22.76 -7.17
C GLY A 71 9.78 22.70 -6.58
N LEU A 72 9.65 22.07 -5.40
CA LEU A 72 8.39 21.94 -4.67
C LEU A 72 7.74 23.30 -4.37
N GLU A 73 8.51 24.23 -3.81
CA GLU A 73 8.04 25.54 -3.39
C GLU A 73 7.44 26.34 -4.56
N GLN A 74 8.18 26.42 -5.67
CA GLN A 74 7.72 27.16 -6.84
C GLN A 74 6.42 26.58 -7.41
N LYS A 75 6.27 25.26 -7.43
CA LYS A 75 5.03 24.61 -7.89
C LYS A 75 3.84 24.89 -7.01
N LEU A 76 4.04 24.93 -5.69
CA LEU A 76 2.98 25.28 -4.76
C LEU A 76 2.62 26.78 -4.88
N LEU A 77 3.62 27.64 -5.09
CA LEU A 77 3.39 29.07 -5.36
C LEU A 77 2.58 29.28 -6.64
N GLU A 78 2.96 28.64 -7.73
CA GLU A 78 2.26 28.70 -9.02
C GLU A 78 0.82 28.16 -8.91
N GLY A 79 0.62 27.13 -8.09
CA GLY A 79 -0.70 26.55 -7.78
C GLY A 79 -1.51 27.34 -6.75
N ASN A 80 -1.06 28.53 -6.34
CA ASN A 80 -1.68 29.36 -5.29
C ASN A 80 -1.83 28.63 -3.93
N ARG A 81 -0.83 27.81 -3.57
CA ARG A 81 -0.78 26.97 -2.35
C ARG A 81 0.35 27.38 -1.42
N LYS A 82 0.59 28.69 -1.29
CA LYS A 82 1.70 29.23 -0.50
C LYS A 82 1.66 28.75 0.97
N ASP A 83 0.47 28.66 1.52
CA ASP A 83 0.27 28.31 2.93
C ASP A 83 0.66 26.86 3.25
N LEU A 84 0.82 26.00 2.24
CA LEU A 84 1.23 24.62 2.41
C LEU A 84 2.75 24.42 2.34
N ILE A 85 3.55 25.44 2.02
CA ILE A 85 4.97 25.27 1.68
C ILE A 85 5.77 24.69 2.85
N ASP A 86 5.63 25.25 4.05
CA ASP A 86 6.40 24.83 5.22
C ASP A 86 6.08 23.37 5.60
N ASP A 87 4.80 23.03 5.65
CA ASP A 87 4.34 21.67 5.94
C ASP A 87 4.78 20.69 4.83
N ALA A 88 4.67 21.11 3.57
CA ALA A 88 5.07 20.31 2.43
C ALA A 88 6.58 19.97 2.43
N ILE A 89 7.42 20.92 2.80
CA ILE A 89 8.86 20.71 2.93
C ILE A 89 9.13 19.69 4.04
N TRP A 90 8.55 19.90 5.22
CA TRP A 90 8.72 19.01 6.36
C TRP A 90 8.24 17.59 6.05
N LEU A 91 7.01 17.45 5.55
CA LEU A 91 6.41 16.14 5.19
C LEU A 91 7.25 15.40 4.16
N LYS A 92 7.72 16.11 3.11
CA LYS A 92 8.60 15.53 2.10
C LYS A 92 9.91 15.02 2.72
N GLU A 93 10.49 15.76 3.64
CA GLU A 93 11.75 15.37 4.29
C GLU A 93 11.58 14.17 5.22
N GLU A 94 10.49 14.12 5.98
CA GLU A 94 10.17 12.96 6.83
C GLU A 94 10.00 11.68 5.99
N TYR A 95 9.25 11.75 4.90
CA TYR A 95 9.16 10.63 3.97
C TYR A 95 10.52 10.27 3.36
N TYR A 96 11.32 11.25 2.95
CA TYR A 96 12.64 11.00 2.34
C TYR A 96 13.60 10.29 3.30
N LYS A 97 13.55 10.60 4.59
CA LYS A 97 14.31 9.86 5.62
C LYS A 97 13.91 8.39 5.67
N LYS A 98 12.61 8.09 5.63
CA LYS A 98 12.10 6.71 5.57
C LYS A 98 12.51 6.00 4.28
N LEU A 99 12.37 6.67 3.13
CA LEU A 99 12.80 6.15 1.84
C LEU A 99 14.27 5.72 1.88
N THR A 100 15.13 6.58 2.39
CA THR A 100 16.58 6.33 2.48
C THR A 100 16.90 5.22 3.48
N LYS A 101 16.23 5.21 4.63
CA LYS A 101 16.44 4.22 5.68
C LYS A 101 16.22 2.78 5.19
N TYR A 102 15.20 2.56 4.37
CA TYR A 102 14.81 1.23 3.93
C TYR A 102 15.18 0.92 2.48
N GLN A 103 15.95 1.79 1.82
CA GLN A 103 16.30 1.63 0.39
C GLN A 103 17.17 0.40 0.09
N LEU A 104 17.81 -0.19 1.11
CA LEU A 104 18.64 -1.38 0.93
C LEU A 104 17.83 -2.68 0.81
N TYR A 105 16.52 -2.65 1.10
CA TYR A 105 15.66 -3.83 1.03
C TYR A 105 14.82 -3.80 -0.25
N GLN A 106 14.92 -4.85 -1.06
CA GLN A 106 14.23 -4.91 -2.36
C GLN A 106 12.71 -4.83 -2.21
N SER A 107 12.16 -5.52 -1.22
CA SER A 107 10.71 -5.50 -0.97
C SER A 107 10.22 -4.14 -0.49
N ALA A 108 11.01 -3.43 0.35
CA ALA A 108 10.70 -2.06 0.73
C ALA A 108 10.66 -1.13 -0.49
N GLN A 109 11.61 -1.24 -1.40
CA GLN A 109 11.62 -0.47 -2.64
C GLN A 109 10.39 -0.75 -3.51
N LYS A 110 9.96 -2.02 -3.63
CA LYS A 110 8.77 -2.42 -4.39
C LYS A 110 7.48 -1.89 -3.76
N ILE A 111 7.37 -1.93 -2.43
CA ILE A 111 6.23 -1.35 -1.70
C ILE A 111 6.16 0.16 -1.94
N GLN A 112 7.27 0.86 -1.77
CA GLN A 112 7.32 2.31 -1.99
C GLN A 112 7.00 2.68 -3.44
N ALA A 113 7.55 1.96 -4.42
CA ALA A 113 7.22 2.17 -5.83
C ALA A 113 5.72 1.96 -6.11
N HIS A 114 5.10 0.95 -5.50
CA HIS A 114 3.66 0.70 -5.62
C HIS A 114 2.82 1.84 -5.04
N LEU A 115 3.17 2.34 -3.85
CA LEU A 115 2.47 3.46 -3.22
C LEU A 115 2.63 4.76 -4.03
N LEU A 116 3.84 5.09 -4.47
CA LEU A 116 4.10 6.26 -5.31
C LEU A 116 3.33 6.21 -6.64
N ALA A 117 3.25 5.02 -7.27
CA ALA A 117 2.45 4.81 -8.48
C ALA A 117 0.95 5.05 -8.22
N SER A 118 0.44 4.51 -7.11
CA SER A 118 -0.98 4.65 -6.72
C SER A 118 -1.33 6.10 -6.39
N ILE A 119 -0.44 6.83 -5.71
CA ILE A 119 -0.61 8.27 -5.45
C ILE A 119 -0.67 9.04 -6.76
N LEU A 120 0.28 8.80 -7.66
CA LEU A 120 0.36 9.52 -8.93
C LEU A 120 -0.88 9.28 -9.80
N GLU A 121 -1.36 8.03 -9.85
CA GLU A 121 -2.58 7.66 -10.57
C GLU A 121 -3.80 8.40 -10.01
N ARG A 122 -4.02 8.30 -8.68
CA ARG A 122 -5.15 8.94 -7.99
C ARG A 122 -5.09 10.46 -8.09
N PHE A 123 -3.91 11.05 -7.90
CA PHE A 123 -3.74 12.50 -8.03
C PHE A 123 -4.12 12.97 -9.43
N ARG A 124 -3.65 12.30 -10.47
CA ARG A 124 -3.94 12.64 -11.86
C ARG A 124 -5.43 12.54 -12.18
N ASN A 125 -6.09 11.50 -11.68
CA ASN A 125 -7.47 11.20 -12.07
C ASN A 125 -8.52 11.86 -11.16
N LYS A 126 -8.17 12.18 -9.91
CA LYS A 126 -9.12 12.69 -8.91
C LYS A 126 -8.83 14.13 -8.47
N ILE A 127 -7.58 14.47 -8.32
CA ILE A 127 -7.18 15.78 -7.74
C ILE A 127 -6.87 16.79 -8.84
N TYR A 128 -6.10 16.40 -9.84
CA TYR A 128 -5.71 17.31 -10.91
C TYR A 128 -6.92 17.93 -11.66
N PRO A 129 -8.01 17.20 -11.97
CA PRO A 129 -9.22 17.82 -12.53
C PRO A 129 -9.84 18.91 -11.66
N LEU A 130 -9.76 18.79 -10.32
CA LEU A 130 -10.25 19.83 -9.42
C LEU A 130 -9.36 21.07 -9.47
N ILE A 131 -8.04 20.87 -9.53
CA ILE A 131 -7.09 21.98 -9.63
C ILE A 131 -7.32 22.77 -10.92
N ILE A 132 -7.40 22.11 -12.07
CA ILE A 132 -7.61 22.78 -13.38
C ILE A 132 -9.00 23.40 -13.52
N SER A 133 -9.98 22.96 -12.74
CA SER A 133 -11.31 23.59 -12.66
C SER A 133 -11.38 24.74 -11.64
N GLU A 134 -10.23 25.13 -11.08
CA GLU A 134 -10.12 26.20 -10.08
C GLU A 134 -10.97 25.97 -8.82
N ALA A 135 -11.14 24.69 -8.42
CA ALA A 135 -11.81 24.35 -7.17
C ALA A 135 -11.09 24.99 -5.98
N ASP A 136 -11.84 25.38 -4.96
CA ASP A 136 -11.28 25.99 -3.75
C ASP A 136 -10.36 25.04 -2.97
N ASP A 137 -9.52 25.62 -2.11
CA ASP A 137 -8.50 24.89 -1.36
C ASP A 137 -9.07 23.84 -0.43
N ILE A 138 -10.24 24.08 0.14
CA ILE A 138 -10.92 23.14 1.03
C ILE A 138 -11.35 21.91 0.23
N THR A 139 -11.94 22.12 -0.95
CA THR A 139 -12.36 21.04 -1.85
C THR A 139 -11.18 20.18 -2.28
N VAL A 140 -10.07 20.79 -2.71
CA VAL A 140 -8.87 20.06 -3.14
C VAL A 140 -8.23 19.32 -1.97
N SER A 141 -8.10 19.92 -0.79
CA SER A 141 -7.53 19.28 0.39
C SER A 141 -8.39 18.12 0.90
N SER A 142 -9.71 18.28 0.90
CA SER A 142 -10.64 17.21 1.25
C SER A 142 -10.54 16.05 0.27
N ALA A 143 -10.45 16.32 -1.04
CA ALA A 143 -10.29 15.30 -2.06
C ALA A 143 -8.95 14.55 -1.90
N ILE A 144 -7.85 15.22 -1.58
CA ILE A 144 -6.56 14.57 -1.28
C ILE A 144 -6.72 13.60 -0.11
N SER A 145 -7.35 14.04 0.97
CA SER A 145 -7.59 13.19 2.15
C SER A 145 -8.45 11.97 1.81
N GLU A 146 -9.59 12.17 1.13
CA GLU A 146 -10.57 11.11 0.86
C GLU A 146 -10.12 10.15 -0.24
N GLU A 147 -9.50 10.65 -1.30
CA GLU A 147 -9.18 9.87 -2.49
C GLU A 147 -7.76 9.27 -2.46
N ILE A 148 -6.85 9.85 -1.68
CA ILE A 148 -5.44 9.40 -1.63
C ILE A 148 -5.06 8.91 -0.24
N VAL A 149 -5.10 9.80 0.77
CA VAL A 149 -4.49 9.51 2.07
C VAL A 149 -5.22 8.36 2.77
N ARG A 150 -6.51 8.50 3.05
CA ARG A 150 -7.30 7.48 3.77
C ARG A 150 -7.31 6.12 3.07
N PRO A 151 -7.55 6.02 1.74
CA PRO A 151 -7.55 4.72 1.09
C PRO A 151 -6.18 4.02 1.10
N LEU A 152 -5.08 4.77 1.02
CA LEU A 152 -3.75 4.17 1.07
C LEU A 152 -3.32 3.78 2.48
N VAL A 153 -3.69 4.56 3.50
CA VAL A 153 -3.51 4.16 4.90
C VAL A 153 -4.29 2.88 5.18
N SER A 154 -5.57 2.83 4.81
CA SER A 154 -6.39 1.63 4.98
C SER A 154 -5.83 0.41 4.23
N LEU A 155 -5.31 0.61 3.01
CA LEU A 155 -4.63 -0.45 2.26
C LEU A 155 -3.40 -0.97 3.00
N ILE A 156 -2.58 -0.08 3.56
CA ILE A 156 -1.38 -0.46 4.31
C ILE A 156 -1.76 -1.20 5.61
N GLU A 157 -2.80 -0.76 6.31
CA GLU A 157 -3.30 -1.43 7.51
C GLU A 157 -3.87 -2.82 7.21
N GLN A 158 -4.54 -3.00 6.07
CA GLN A 158 -5.11 -4.29 5.66
C GLN A 158 -4.07 -5.28 5.15
N GLU A 159 -3.09 -4.80 4.40
CA GLU A 159 -2.11 -5.63 3.70
C GLU A 159 -0.77 -5.75 4.44
N GLY A 160 -0.48 -4.76 5.30
CA GLY A 160 0.67 -4.80 6.19
C GLY A 160 0.45 -5.76 7.34
N LEU A 161 1.53 -6.33 7.84
CA LEU A 161 1.52 -7.13 9.06
C LEU A 161 1.49 -6.23 10.28
N GLU A 162 1.06 -6.76 11.44
CA GLU A 162 1.11 -6.04 12.73
C GLU A 162 2.53 -5.48 13.01
N ASP A 163 3.56 -6.25 12.63
CA ASP A 163 4.97 -5.87 12.75
C ASP A 163 5.51 -5.19 11.48
N ASN A 164 4.71 -4.34 10.83
CA ASN A 164 5.13 -3.64 9.62
C ASN A 164 6.33 -2.70 9.90
N ILE A 165 7.50 -3.12 9.44
CA ILE A 165 8.78 -2.42 9.65
C ILE A 165 8.75 -0.99 9.08
N LEU A 166 8.04 -0.76 7.96
CA LEU A 166 7.97 0.56 7.34
C LEU A 166 7.17 1.55 8.17
N GLY A 167 6.14 1.08 8.90
CA GLY A 167 5.31 1.90 9.78
C GLY A 167 4.77 3.15 9.07
N PHE A 168 4.27 3.00 7.85
CA PHE A 168 3.71 4.12 7.10
C PHE A 168 2.39 4.60 7.71
N SER A 169 2.26 5.92 7.81
CA SER A 169 1.12 6.64 8.35
C SER A 169 0.54 7.61 7.31
N ALA A 170 -0.52 8.32 7.68
CA ALA A 170 -1.06 9.42 6.86
C ALA A 170 0.00 10.46 6.51
N THR A 171 0.84 10.84 7.49
CA THR A 171 1.95 11.77 7.31
C THR A 171 2.93 11.32 6.22
N ASP A 172 3.21 10.02 6.16
CA ASP A 172 4.11 9.48 5.13
C ASP A 172 3.47 9.52 3.73
N ILE A 173 2.17 9.24 3.63
CA ILE A 173 1.43 9.32 2.36
C ILE A 173 1.38 10.77 1.86
N GLU A 174 1.13 11.73 2.73
CA GLU A 174 1.21 13.16 2.39
C GLU A 174 2.63 13.54 1.98
N GLY A 175 3.64 13.06 2.69
CA GLY A 175 5.05 13.25 2.34
C GLY A 175 5.40 12.69 0.96
N MET A 176 4.83 11.56 0.56
CA MET A 176 4.98 10.99 -0.78
C MET A 176 4.38 11.89 -1.87
N ILE A 177 3.24 12.55 -1.61
CA ILE A 177 2.64 13.52 -2.56
C ILE A 177 3.62 14.68 -2.80
N TYR A 178 4.15 15.26 -1.73
CA TYR A 178 5.10 16.38 -1.85
C TYR A 178 6.47 15.95 -2.38
N TYR A 179 6.89 14.72 -2.12
CA TYR A 179 8.06 14.13 -2.74
C TYR A 179 7.89 14.04 -4.27
N LEU A 180 6.76 13.50 -4.74
CA LEU A 180 6.42 13.43 -6.16
C LEU A 180 6.30 14.82 -6.80
N THR A 181 5.78 15.81 -6.07
CA THR A 181 5.73 17.21 -6.49
C THR A 181 7.14 17.76 -6.70
N GLY A 182 8.02 17.57 -5.73
CA GLY A 182 9.41 18.04 -5.80
C GLY A 182 10.22 17.35 -6.91
N ARG A 183 9.88 16.10 -7.26
CA ARG A 183 10.49 15.36 -8.39
C ARG A 183 9.79 15.60 -9.72
N CYS A 184 8.88 16.54 -9.80
CA CYS A 184 8.17 16.94 -11.01
C CYS A 184 7.26 15.86 -11.62
N HIS A 185 6.74 14.95 -10.80
CA HIS A 185 5.73 13.99 -11.24
C HIS A 185 4.29 14.53 -11.06
N ILE A 186 4.09 15.43 -10.11
CA ILE A 186 2.81 16.08 -9.80
C ILE A 186 2.91 17.57 -10.14
N LYS A 187 1.81 18.10 -10.70
CA LYS A 187 1.60 19.51 -11.01
C LYS A 187 0.44 20.05 -10.18
N TRP A 188 0.50 21.34 -9.85
CA TRP A 188 -0.52 22.06 -9.08
C TRP A 188 -1.17 23.20 -9.90
N THR A 189 -0.88 23.22 -11.20
CA THR A 189 -1.41 24.17 -12.19
C THR A 189 -1.86 23.43 -13.44
#